data_e35e8367fa65b1b355324013ccefa875
#
_entry.id   e35e8367fa65b1b355324013ccefa875
#
_cell.length_a   1.000
_cell.length_b   1.000
_cell.length_c   1.000
_cell.angle_alpha   90.00
_cell.angle_beta   90.00
_cell.angle_gamma   90.00
#
_symmetry.space_group_name_H-M   'P 1'
#
loop_
_entity.id
_entity.type
_entity.pdbx_description
1 polymer ?
#
loop_
_entity_poly.entity_id
_entity_poly.type
_entity_poly.pdbx_seq_one_letter_code
_entity_poly.pdbx_strand_id
1 'polypeptide(L)'
;MSVEDVVIGVLPDEVAFLAPLLGTWVGEGRGGYPTMEPFDYGERLTFDHVGDTFLQYMLRSWLLEDGTPLHFERGFLRPGTEAGAVELTLAHPLGLTEVSHGTLIDGHMDLVATSMGRTATGMAVVGLERRYRIDGDEIAYELDMATETTPMIRHLTGRVRRVSA
;
A
#
# COMPACT_ATOMS: atom_id res chain seq x y z
N MET A 1 -29.60 -12.24 -13.34
CA MET A 1 -28.71 -12.34 -12.18
C MET A 1 -29.19 -11.30 -11.18
N SER A 2 -29.59 -11.71 -9.97
CA SER A 2 -30.00 -10.77 -8.94
C SER A 2 -28.79 -10.07 -8.35
N VAL A 3 -28.97 -8.90 -7.69
CA VAL A 3 -27.88 -8.18 -7.02
C VAL A 3 -27.26 -9.01 -5.89
N GLU A 4 -27.96 -10.04 -5.42
CA GLU A 4 -27.50 -10.96 -4.36
C GLU A 4 -26.62 -12.12 -4.88
N ASP A 5 -26.57 -12.33 -6.21
CA ASP A 5 -25.85 -13.44 -6.87
C ASP A 5 -24.49 -13.00 -7.43
N VAL A 6 -23.90 -11.91 -6.95
CA VAL A 6 -22.55 -11.50 -7.36
C VAL A 6 -21.53 -12.47 -6.77
N VAL A 7 -21.22 -13.50 -7.54
CA VAL A 7 -20.09 -14.40 -7.23
C VAL A 7 -18.81 -13.65 -7.58
N ILE A 8 -17.93 -13.45 -6.61
CA ILE A 8 -16.56 -13.00 -6.86
C ILE A 8 -15.93 -14.02 -7.81
N GLY A 9 -15.61 -13.61 -9.03
CA GLY A 9 -15.03 -14.49 -10.05
C GLY A 9 -13.65 -15.03 -9.66
N VAL A 10 -13.15 -15.96 -10.43
CA VAL A 10 -11.76 -16.42 -10.35
C VAL A 10 -10.84 -15.23 -10.69
N LEU A 11 -9.69 -15.16 -10.04
CA LEU A 11 -8.67 -14.16 -10.35
C LEU A 11 -8.26 -14.29 -11.84
N PRO A 12 -8.41 -13.24 -12.67
CA PRO A 12 -8.02 -13.30 -14.09
C PRO A 12 -6.53 -13.57 -14.28
N ASP A 13 -6.18 -14.25 -15.40
CA ASP A 13 -4.79 -14.61 -15.70
C ASP A 13 -3.87 -13.37 -15.80
N GLU A 14 -4.39 -12.25 -16.27
CA GLU A 14 -3.65 -10.98 -16.41
C GLU A 14 -3.13 -10.44 -15.09
N VAL A 15 -3.79 -10.77 -13.98
CA VAL A 15 -3.40 -10.35 -12.61
C VAL A 15 -2.90 -11.52 -11.77
N ALA A 16 -2.75 -12.72 -12.32
CA ALA A 16 -2.32 -13.92 -11.57
C ALA A 16 -0.96 -13.73 -10.88
N PHE A 17 -0.04 -12.94 -11.45
CA PHE A 17 1.25 -12.62 -10.85
C PHE A 17 1.14 -11.80 -9.55
N LEU A 18 0.00 -11.14 -9.29
CA LEU A 18 -0.31 -10.42 -8.06
C LEU A 18 -0.88 -11.34 -6.97
N ALA A 19 -1.20 -12.61 -7.28
CA ALA A 19 -1.79 -13.56 -6.33
C ALA A 19 -0.99 -13.69 -5.00
N PRO A 20 0.35 -13.62 -4.96
CA PRO A 20 1.10 -13.65 -3.71
C PRO A 20 0.76 -12.54 -2.72
N LEU A 21 0.15 -11.44 -3.18
CA LEU A 21 -0.27 -10.33 -2.32
C LEU A 21 -1.65 -10.55 -1.68
N LEU A 22 -2.51 -11.39 -2.27
CA LEU A 22 -3.90 -11.57 -1.83
C LEU A 22 -4.01 -11.93 -0.36
N GLY A 23 -5.03 -11.37 0.29
CA GLY A 23 -5.42 -11.64 1.65
C GLY A 23 -5.25 -10.45 2.59
N THR A 24 -5.45 -10.74 3.87
CA THR A 24 -5.29 -9.78 4.96
C THR A 24 -3.99 -10.05 5.69
N TRP A 25 -3.21 -9.00 5.89
CA TRP A 25 -1.92 -9.00 6.52
C TRP A 25 -1.96 -8.10 7.75
N VAL A 26 -1.42 -8.57 8.87
CA VAL A 26 -1.39 -7.80 10.13
C VAL A 26 0.01 -7.85 10.71
N GLY A 27 0.46 -6.75 11.26
CA GLY A 27 1.77 -6.68 11.90
C GLY A 27 2.08 -5.32 12.46
N GLU A 28 3.36 -5.07 12.62
CA GLU A 28 3.88 -3.92 13.33
C GLU A 28 4.99 -3.24 12.52
N GLY A 29 5.19 -1.98 12.82
CA GLY A 29 6.24 -1.20 12.21
C GLY A 29 6.73 -0.08 13.11
N ARG A 30 7.74 0.60 12.61
CA ARG A 30 8.31 1.78 13.24
C ARG A 30 8.35 2.93 12.26
N GLY A 31 7.94 4.09 12.73
CA GLY A 31 7.91 5.32 11.97
C GLY A 31 8.68 6.43 12.64
N GLY A 32 9.03 7.43 11.85
CA GLY A 32 9.64 8.67 12.28
C GLY A 32 9.85 9.61 11.12
N TYR A 33 10.00 10.89 11.42
CA TYR A 33 10.28 11.91 10.43
C TYR A 33 10.92 13.11 11.15
N PRO A 34 11.71 13.98 10.50
CA PRO A 34 12.36 15.11 11.18
C PRO A 34 11.42 16.05 11.94
N THR A 35 10.14 16.05 11.57
CA THR A 35 9.09 16.89 12.18
C THR A 35 8.20 16.13 13.19
N MET A 36 8.52 14.87 13.51
CA MET A 36 7.76 14.06 14.45
C MET A 36 8.67 13.11 15.23
N GLU A 37 8.31 12.83 16.48
CA GLU A 37 9.00 11.83 17.28
C GLU A 37 8.84 10.41 16.68
N PRO A 38 9.85 9.54 16.87
CA PRO A 38 9.72 8.13 16.49
C PRO A 38 8.53 7.46 17.21
N PHE A 39 7.83 6.58 16.50
CA PHE A 39 6.67 5.88 17.02
C PHE A 39 6.63 4.42 16.53
N ASP A 40 6.06 3.55 17.34
CA ASP A 40 5.75 2.17 16.97
C ASP A 40 4.25 2.07 16.64
N TYR A 41 3.92 1.33 15.57
CA TYR A 41 2.55 1.23 15.09
C TYR A 41 2.18 -0.21 14.73
N GLY A 42 0.90 -0.52 14.90
CA GLY A 42 0.27 -1.68 14.32
C GLY A 42 -0.41 -1.33 13.01
N GLU A 43 -0.53 -2.31 12.12
CA GLU A 43 -1.23 -2.10 10.86
C GLU A 43 -1.96 -3.35 10.38
N ARG A 44 -2.95 -3.08 9.53
CA ARG A 44 -3.65 -4.08 8.72
C ARG A 44 -3.62 -3.63 7.27
N LEU A 45 -3.03 -4.47 6.43
CA LEU A 45 -2.99 -4.32 4.98
C LEU A 45 -3.87 -5.40 4.35
N THR A 46 -4.68 -5.04 3.37
CA THR A 46 -5.55 -5.98 2.65
C THR A 46 -5.38 -5.77 1.15
N PHE A 47 -5.17 -6.87 0.45
CA PHE A 47 -5.31 -6.98 -0.99
C PHE A 47 -6.43 -7.95 -1.30
N ASP A 48 -7.42 -7.51 -2.06
CA ASP A 48 -8.59 -8.29 -2.43
C ASP A 48 -8.90 -8.13 -3.91
N HIS A 49 -9.64 -9.06 -4.50
CA HIS A 49 -10.07 -8.99 -5.90
C HIS A 49 -11.59 -9.17 -6.01
N VAL A 50 -12.13 -8.68 -7.11
CA VAL A 50 -13.56 -8.76 -7.44
C VAL A 50 -13.79 -9.54 -8.74
N GLY A 51 -12.79 -10.30 -9.22
CA GLY A 51 -12.83 -11.01 -10.50
C GLY A 51 -12.56 -10.10 -11.71
N ASP A 52 -11.89 -8.97 -11.52
CA ASP A 52 -11.47 -8.03 -12.56
C ASP A 52 -9.94 -7.89 -12.57
N THR A 53 -9.38 -7.12 -13.50
CA THR A 53 -7.96 -7.00 -13.79
C THR A 53 -7.22 -6.03 -12.88
N PHE A 54 -7.58 -5.99 -11.58
CA PHE A 54 -6.92 -5.23 -10.53
C PHE A 54 -7.14 -5.88 -9.15
N LEU A 55 -6.31 -5.49 -8.18
CA LEU A 55 -6.56 -5.74 -6.77
C LEU A 55 -7.03 -4.46 -6.08
N GLN A 56 -7.99 -4.58 -5.18
CA GLN A 56 -8.30 -3.55 -4.20
C GLN A 56 -7.19 -3.52 -3.16
N TYR A 57 -6.78 -2.32 -2.78
CA TYR A 57 -5.79 -2.07 -1.72
C TYR A 57 -6.44 -1.29 -0.57
N MET A 58 -6.21 -1.73 0.64
CA MET A 58 -6.61 -1.00 1.84
C MET A 58 -5.56 -1.19 2.94
N LEU A 59 -5.12 -0.08 3.52
CA LEU A 59 -4.25 -0.08 4.69
C LEU A 59 -4.84 0.82 5.76
N ARG A 60 -4.73 0.40 7.02
CA ARG A 60 -4.94 1.24 8.20
C ARG A 60 -3.88 0.94 9.24
N SER A 61 -3.43 1.97 9.95
CA SER A 61 -2.48 1.86 11.05
C SER A 61 -2.94 2.60 12.29
N TRP A 62 -2.36 2.25 13.43
CA TRP A 62 -2.65 2.82 14.74
C TRP A 62 -1.41 2.79 15.62
N LEU A 63 -1.30 3.71 16.59
CA LEU A 63 -0.25 3.65 17.60
C LEU A 63 -0.38 2.38 18.43
N LEU A 64 0.73 1.68 18.68
CA LEU A 64 0.72 0.49 19.54
C LEU A 64 0.47 0.83 21.01
N GLU A 65 0.85 2.02 21.43
CA GLU A 65 0.74 2.46 22.83
C GLU A 65 -0.71 2.51 23.32
N ASP A 66 -1.63 3.05 22.51
CA ASP A 66 -3.00 3.36 22.95
C ASP A 66 -4.08 3.06 21.91
N GLY A 67 -3.71 2.56 20.71
CA GLY A 67 -4.63 2.28 19.61
C GLY A 67 -5.12 3.51 18.86
N THR A 68 -4.54 4.69 19.10
CA THR A 68 -4.89 5.91 18.37
C THR A 68 -4.70 5.72 16.86
N PRO A 69 -5.73 5.98 16.03
CA PRO A 69 -5.61 5.87 14.58
C PRO A 69 -4.53 6.82 14.03
N LEU A 70 -3.66 6.30 13.14
CA LEU A 70 -2.58 7.06 12.51
C LEU A 70 -2.89 7.36 11.06
N HIS A 71 -3.04 6.32 10.24
CA HIS A 71 -3.13 6.48 8.80
C HIS A 71 -4.12 5.49 8.18
N PHE A 72 -4.67 5.88 7.05
CA PHE A 72 -5.55 5.08 6.22
C PHE A 72 -5.23 5.34 4.75
N GLU A 73 -5.16 4.28 3.94
CA GLU A 73 -5.00 4.34 2.50
C GLU A 73 -6.02 3.43 1.83
N ARG A 74 -6.52 3.85 0.68
CA ARG A 74 -7.41 3.02 -0.12
C ARG A 74 -7.22 3.29 -1.60
N GLY A 75 -7.25 2.22 -2.39
CA GLY A 75 -7.14 2.34 -3.84
C GLY A 75 -6.98 1.00 -4.54
N PHE A 76 -6.19 1.01 -5.63
CA PHE A 76 -6.10 -0.11 -6.54
C PHE A 76 -4.66 -0.36 -6.97
N LEU A 77 -4.29 -1.65 -7.01
CA LEU A 77 -3.07 -2.14 -7.63
C LEU A 77 -3.45 -2.89 -8.91
N ARG A 78 -2.86 -2.51 -10.03
CA ARG A 78 -3.15 -3.08 -11.34
C ARG A 78 -1.88 -3.40 -12.12
N PRO A 79 -1.93 -4.29 -13.12
CA PRO A 79 -0.82 -4.51 -14.05
C PRO A 79 -0.48 -3.23 -14.82
N GLY A 80 0.80 -3.01 -15.06
CA GLY A 80 1.26 -2.06 -16.07
C GLY A 80 1.33 -2.69 -17.46
N THR A 81 2.01 -2.03 -18.39
CA THR A 81 2.10 -2.48 -19.80
C THR A 81 3.12 -3.57 -20.02
N GLU A 82 4.16 -3.63 -19.21
CA GLU A 82 5.25 -4.61 -19.35
C GLU A 82 5.06 -5.76 -18.35
N ALA A 83 5.67 -6.90 -18.65
CA ALA A 83 5.63 -8.06 -17.74
C ALA A 83 6.20 -7.72 -16.36
N GLY A 84 5.44 -7.99 -15.30
CA GLY A 84 5.80 -7.65 -13.93
C GLY A 84 5.64 -6.17 -13.56
N ALA A 85 5.29 -5.30 -14.50
CA ALA A 85 5.00 -3.91 -14.19
C ALA A 85 3.69 -3.78 -13.41
N VAL A 86 3.66 -2.85 -12.45
CA VAL A 86 2.51 -2.54 -11.61
C VAL A 86 2.27 -1.04 -11.51
N GLU A 87 1.01 -0.69 -11.35
CA GLU A 87 0.54 0.68 -11.12
C GLU A 87 -0.31 0.70 -9.86
N LEU A 88 -0.01 1.61 -8.94
CA LEU A 88 -0.74 1.80 -7.70
C LEU A 88 -1.37 3.19 -7.68
N THR A 89 -2.68 3.25 -7.41
CA THR A 89 -3.40 4.51 -7.21
C THR A 89 -4.04 4.51 -5.84
N LEU A 90 -3.74 5.53 -5.03
CA LEU A 90 -4.23 5.64 -3.65
C LEU A 90 -4.89 6.98 -3.37
N ALA A 91 -5.87 6.94 -2.48
CA ALA A 91 -6.41 8.10 -1.79
C ALA A 91 -6.04 8.01 -0.30
N HIS A 92 -5.65 9.14 0.27
CA HIS A 92 -5.27 9.29 1.67
C HIS A 92 -6.19 10.32 2.36
N PRO A 93 -6.67 10.07 3.59
CA PRO A 93 -7.55 11.00 4.31
C PRO A 93 -6.86 12.33 4.65
N LEU A 94 -5.54 12.40 4.47
CA LEU A 94 -4.75 13.64 4.63
C LEU A 94 -4.90 14.63 3.46
N GLY A 95 -5.89 14.42 2.58
CA GLY A 95 -6.14 15.24 1.41
C GLY A 95 -5.16 15.01 0.27
N LEU A 96 -4.63 13.79 0.14
CA LEU A 96 -3.66 13.39 -0.88
C LEU A 96 -4.22 12.32 -1.80
N THR A 97 -3.75 12.32 -3.04
CA THR A 97 -3.83 11.18 -3.96
C THR A 97 -2.45 10.84 -4.48
N GLU A 98 -2.19 9.56 -4.70
CA GLU A 98 -0.91 9.03 -5.17
C GLU A 98 -1.12 8.21 -6.44
N VAL A 99 -0.28 8.41 -7.44
CA VAL A 99 -0.12 7.52 -8.58
C VAL A 99 1.33 7.06 -8.58
N SER A 100 1.54 5.77 -8.39
CA SER A 100 2.86 5.15 -8.33
C SER A 100 3.01 4.08 -9.40
N HIS A 101 4.20 3.94 -9.94
CA HIS A 101 4.59 2.94 -10.92
C HIS A 101 5.76 2.14 -10.40
N GLY A 102 5.85 0.89 -10.80
CA GLY A 102 6.96 0.04 -10.41
C GLY A 102 6.86 -1.37 -10.97
N THR A 103 7.45 -2.31 -10.26
CA THR A 103 7.48 -3.72 -10.66
C THR A 103 7.23 -4.64 -9.47
N LEU A 104 6.65 -5.81 -9.74
CA LEU A 104 6.62 -6.96 -8.84
C LEU A 104 7.31 -8.13 -9.53
N ILE A 105 8.54 -8.44 -9.11
CA ILE A 105 9.38 -9.50 -9.68
C ILE A 105 10.03 -10.28 -8.53
N ASP A 106 9.93 -11.60 -8.55
CA ASP A 106 10.55 -12.50 -7.57
C ASP A 106 10.28 -12.09 -6.10
N GLY A 107 9.04 -11.72 -5.79
CA GLY A 107 8.64 -11.29 -4.46
C GLY A 107 9.09 -9.89 -4.05
N HIS A 108 9.67 -9.13 -4.96
CA HIS A 108 10.08 -7.75 -4.75
C HIS A 108 9.13 -6.80 -5.46
N MET A 109 8.42 -5.96 -4.72
CA MET A 109 7.59 -4.91 -5.29
C MET A 109 8.17 -3.55 -4.91
N ASP A 110 8.66 -2.83 -5.90
CA ASP A 110 9.25 -1.51 -5.75
C ASP A 110 8.41 -0.51 -6.53
N LEU A 111 7.92 0.54 -5.86
CA LEU A 111 7.00 1.54 -6.39
C LEU A 111 7.54 2.95 -6.13
N VAL A 112 7.44 3.81 -7.12
CA VAL A 112 7.81 5.23 -7.03
C VAL A 112 6.62 6.09 -7.43
N ALA A 113 6.25 7.06 -6.61
CA ALA A 113 5.21 8.01 -6.93
C ALA A 113 5.64 8.91 -8.09
N THR A 114 4.86 8.90 -9.17
CA THR A 114 5.07 9.71 -10.36
C THR A 114 4.13 10.91 -10.44
N SER A 115 3.06 10.89 -9.62
CA SER A 115 2.14 12.00 -9.47
C SER A 115 1.55 12.01 -8.06
N MET A 116 1.55 13.18 -7.44
CA MET A 116 0.92 13.45 -6.15
C MET A 116 -0.11 14.56 -6.33
N GLY A 117 -1.38 14.25 -6.07
CA GLY A 117 -2.46 15.23 -6.01
C GLY A 117 -2.70 15.72 -4.59
N ARG A 118 -3.14 16.97 -4.41
CA ARG A 118 -3.37 17.56 -3.09
C ARG A 118 -4.60 18.46 -3.09
N THR A 119 -5.45 18.33 -2.07
CA THR A 119 -6.50 19.31 -1.79
C THR A 119 -5.89 20.59 -1.20
N ALA A 120 -6.67 21.67 -1.15
CA ALA A 120 -6.17 22.96 -0.63
C ALA A 120 -5.63 22.89 0.81
N THR A 121 -6.13 21.96 1.62
CA THR A 121 -5.71 21.73 3.02
C THR A 121 -4.91 20.45 3.20
N GLY A 122 -4.57 19.76 2.10
CA GLY A 122 -3.83 18.50 2.14
C GLY A 122 -2.38 18.68 2.59
N MET A 123 -1.80 17.61 3.13
CA MET A 123 -0.39 17.59 3.53
C MET A 123 0.55 17.86 2.34
N ALA A 124 1.65 18.51 2.61
CA ALA A 124 2.65 18.88 1.60
C ALA A 124 3.64 17.72 1.28
N VAL A 125 3.13 16.51 1.08
CA VAL A 125 3.91 15.37 0.59
C VAL A 125 4.08 15.51 -0.92
N VAL A 126 5.31 15.44 -1.40
CA VAL A 126 5.66 15.63 -2.81
C VAL A 126 6.26 14.38 -3.46
N GLY A 127 6.58 13.35 -2.69
CA GLY A 127 7.08 12.08 -3.20
C GLY A 127 7.00 10.95 -2.19
N LEU A 128 6.78 9.74 -2.71
CA LEU A 128 6.77 8.50 -1.95
C LEU A 128 7.50 7.43 -2.75
N GLU A 129 8.28 6.61 -2.05
CA GLU A 129 8.87 5.39 -2.56
C GLU A 129 8.52 4.25 -1.62
N ARG A 130 8.04 3.12 -2.17
CA ARG A 130 7.64 1.94 -1.41
C ARG A 130 8.42 0.74 -1.88
N ARG A 131 8.98 -0.01 -0.97
CA ARG A 131 9.68 -1.27 -1.24
C ARG A 131 9.09 -2.37 -0.39
N TYR A 132 8.57 -3.41 -1.01
CA TYR A 132 8.01 -4.59 -0.36
C TYR A 132 8.84 -5.81 -0.69
N ARG A 133 9.00 -6.69 0.28
CA ARG A 133 9.61 -8.02 0.14
C ARG A 133 8.60 -9.04 0.60
N ILE A 134 8.05 -9.79 -0.33
CA ILE A 134 7.02 -10.81 -0.13
C ILE A 134 7.71 -12.16 -0.07
N ASP A 135 7.62 -12.88 1.05
CA ASP A 135 8.18 -14.22 1.24
C ASP A 135 7.11 -15.08 1.94
N GLY A 136 6.42 -15.91 1.16
CA GLY A 136 5.32 -16.73 1.65
C GLY A 136 4.24 -15.91 2.33
N ASP A 137 4.07 -16.12 3.63
CA ASP A 137 3.07 -15.45 4.47
C ASP A 137 3.63 -14.25 5.24
N GLU A 138 4.74 -13.69 4.79
CA GLU A 138 5.34 -12.48 5.37
C GLU A 138 5.59 -11.42 4.30
N ILE A 139 5.29 -10.16 4.62
CA ILE A 139 5.71 -8.98 3.87
C ILE A 139 6.52 -8.10 4.80
N ALA A 140 7.77 -7.82 4.43
CA ALA A 140 8.56 -6.73 5.00
C ALA A 140 8.52 -5.54 4.06
N TYR A 141 8.43 -4.32 4.58
CA TYR A 141 8.40 -3.14 3.73
C TYR A 141 9.14 -1.95 4.32
N GLU A 142 9.46 -1.04 3.43
CA GLU A 142 10.04 0.26 3.69
C GLU A 142 9.28 1.32 2.88
N LEU A 143 9.06 2.48 3.50
CA LEU A 143 8.49 3.65 2.83
C LEU A 143 9.39 4.85 3.08
N ASP A 144 9.81 5.49 2.00
CA ASP A 144 10.50 6.78 2.03
C ASP A 144 9.53 7.87 1.58
N MET A 145 9.64 9.05 2.19
CA MET A 145 8.76 10.18 1.96
C MET A 145 9.56 11.46 1.77
N ALA A 146 9.10 12.30 0.85
CA ALA A 146 9.57 13.67 0.68
C ALA A 146 8.41 14.65 0.87
N THR A 147 8.69 15.79 1.50
CA THR A 147 7.77 16.93 1.62
C THR A 147 8.37 18.14 0.93
N GLU A 148 7.62 19.25 0.84
CA GLU A 148 8.13 20.51 0.29
C GLU A 148 9.40 21.01 1.01
N THR A 149 9.61 20.62 2.28
CA THR A 149 10.70 21.10 3.13
C THR A 149 11.71 20.03 3.55
N THR A 150 11.44 18.75 3.24
CA THR A 150 12.29 17.63 3.63
C THR A 150 12.55 16.74 2.41
N PRO A 151 13.82 16.45 2.08
CA PRO A 151 14.15 15.54 0.97
C PRO A 151 13.64 14.12 1.24
N MET A 152 13.72 13.26 0.22
CA MET A 152 13.34 11.85 0.33
C MET A 152 14.18 11.14 1.39
N ILE A 153 13.53 10.70 2.47
CA ILE A 153 14.16 9.95 3.56
C ILE A 153 13.23 8.85 4.05
N ARG A 154 13.79 7.87 4.76
CA ARG A 154 13.02 6.81 5.39
C ARG A 154 12.01 7.38 6.39
N HIS A 155 10.74 7.01 6.19
CA HIS A 155 9.63 7.38 7.06
C HIS A 155 9.12 6.17 7.86
N LEU A 156 8.88 5.05 7.19
CA LEU A 156 8.35 3.84 7.82
C LEU A 156 9.17 2.59 7.47
N THR A 157 9.21 1.65 8.42
CA THR A 157 9.60 0.26 8.18
C THR A 157 8.60 -0.62 8.90
N GLY A 158 8.21 -1.73 8.30
CA GLY A 158 7.26 -2.63 8.92
C GLY A 158 7.37 -4.06 8.42
N ARG A 159 6.68 -4.94 9.14
CA ARG A 159 6.57 -6.35 8.82
C ARG A 159 5.19 -6.85 9.19
N VAL A 160 4.52 -7.46 8.24
CA VAL A 160 3.17 -8.01 8.42
C VAL A 160 3.13 -9.48 8.02
N ARG A 161 2.23 -10.24 8.63
CA ARG A 161 1.98 -11.64 8.34
C ARG A 161 0.55 -11.83 7.86
N ARG A 162 0.37 -12.76 6.94
CA ARG A 162 -0.95 -13.12 6.43
C ARG A 162 -1.78 -13.76 7.54
N VAL A 163 -2.98 -13.25 7.76
CA VAL A 163 -3.94 -13.77 8.76
C VAL A 163 -5.19 -14.38 8.11
N SER A 164 -5.45 -14.04 6.84
CA SER A 164 -6.48 -14.68 6.00
C SER A 164 -6.11 -14.53 4.53
N ALA A 165 -6.38 -15.57 3.75
CA ALA A 165 -6.25 -15.57 2.29
C ALA A 165 -7.56 -15.07 1.65
#